data_588147d25a3ff2da2df3b3a60ffa923e
#
_entry.id   588147d25a3ff2da2df3b3a60ffa923e
#
_cell.length_a   1.000
_cell.length_b   1.000
_cell.length_c   1.000
_cell.angle_alpha   90.00
_cell.angle_beta   90.00
_cell.angle_gamma   90.00
#
_symmetry.space_group_name_H-M   'P 1'
#
loop_
_entity.id
_entity.type
_entity.pdbx_description
1 polymer ?
#
loop_
_entity_poly.entity_id
_entity_poly.type
_entity_poly.pdbx_seq_one_letter_code
_entity_poly.pdbx_strand_id
1 'polypeptide(L)'
;MTPSSSPSPSTANAPLVALLDRHPLFSGLPRPVLMQLAENAWHQTLNAGESVFHEGDAATHYLLVESGQLEMVRFSQEGDEHVFQSFGPNSLVAEAAIFMQHGRYPMSSRAGSGPVTIWRLSGISLRATCEAHPPLATRMLQRFSQRLYHRVNEVEWLTSSTAQQRLAAYFVALRKQQGDELNFPQSQRHVAAQLGIRPETLNRLLADWQQRGWITGSRRKWTLATRTACPNGRGTRATVLSGNHETTRAGRISPSGPFLVPRDPPGR
;
A
#
# COMPACT_ATOMS: atom_id res chain seq x y z
N MET A 1 0.70 -44.26 -31.71
CA MET A 1 1.66 -43.46 -30.96
C MET A 1 1.73 -42.10 -31.63
N THR A 2 0.94 -41.15 -31.17
CA THR A 2 0.96 -39.77 -31.63
C THR A 2 1.89 -38.98 -30.71
N PRO A 3 2.84 -38.19 -31.21
CA PRO A 3 3.71 -37.38 -30.38
C PRO A 3 2.88 -36.23 -29.79
N SER A 4 2.82 -36.18 -28.46
CA SER A 4 2.33 -35.06 -27.70
C SER A 4 3.22 -33.86 -28.00
N SER A 5 2.69 -32.89 -28.74
CA SER A 5 3.36 -31.62 -28.98
C SER A 5 3.35 -30.79 -27.70
N SER A 6 4.47 -30.75 -27.00
CA SER A 6 4.72 -29.77 -25.95
C SER A 6 4.55 -28.36 -26.53
N PRO A 7 3.76 -27.46 -25.94
CA PRO A 7 3.62 -26.10 -26.45
C PRO A 7 4.98 -25.38 -26.38
N SER A 8 5.35 -24.73 -27.47
CA SER A 8 6.56 -23.94 -27.55
C SER A 8 6.55 -22.86 -26.46
N PRO A 9 7.64 -22.62 -25.73
CA PRO A 9 7.69 -21.70 -24.57
C PRO A 9 7.25 -20.25 -24.88
N SER A 10 7.24 -19.85 -26.12
CA SER A 10 6.85 -18.53 -26.61
C SER A 10 5.35 -18.22 -26.47
N THR A 11 4.46 -19.22 -26.49
CA THR A 11 3.00 -19.00 -26.47
C THR A 11 2.45 -19.02 -25.03
N ALA A 12 3.11 -19.71 -24.12
CA ALA A 12 2.67 -19.88 -22.73
C ALA A 12 2.70 -18.56 -21.91
N ASN A 13 3.58 -17.62 -22.27
CA ASN A 13 3.78 -16.37 -21.54
C ASN A 13 3.09 -15.14 -22.19
N ALA A 14 2.28 -15.33 -23.23
CA ALA A 14 1.54 -14.23 -23.87
C ALA A 14 0.65 -13.44 -22.90
N PRO A 15 -0.06 -14.05 -21.91
CA PRO A 15 -0.82 -13.31 -20.89
C PRO A 15 0.10 -12.43 -20.03
N LEU A 16 1.26 -12.95 -19.62
CA LEU A 16 2.23 -12.18 -18.83
C LEU A 16 2.77 -10.98 -19.60
N VAL A 17 3.12 -11.14 -20.87
CA VAL A 17 3.59 -10.02 -21.72
C VAL A 17 2.54 -8.91 -21.78
N ALA A 18 1.26 -9.25 -21.90
CA ALA A 18 0.17 -8.28 -21.90
C ALA A 18 -0.01 -7.57 -20.52
N LEU A 19 0.22 -8.29 -19.41
CA LEU A 19 0.22 -7.71 -18.07
C LEU A 19 1.40 -6.76 -17.87
N LEU A 20 2.60 -7.15 -18.31
CA LEU A 20 3.79 -6.31 -18.24
C LEU A 20 3.63 -5.03 -19.07
N ASP A 21 3.07 -5.12 -20.28
CA ASP A 21 2.86 -3.96 -21.16
C ASP A 21 1.92 -2.91 -20.52
N ARG A 22 0.92 -3.36 -19.77
CA ARG A 22 -0.01 -2.47 -19.03
C ARG A 22 0.53 -1.96 -17.71
N HIS A 23 1.58 -2.60 -17.17
CA HIS A 23 2.12 -2.23 -15.87
C HIS A 23 2.93 -0.92 -15.98
N PRO A 24 2.70 0.11 -15.12
CA PRO A 24 3.34 1.44 -15.25
C PRO A 24 4.87 1.43 -15.30
N LEU A 25 5.52 0.43 -14.69
CA LEU A 25 6.97 0.30 -14.70
C LEU A 25 7.51 -0.13 -16.07
N PHE A 26 6.81 -1.03 -16.75
CA PHE A 26 7.27 -1.69 -17.98
C PHE A 26 6.61 -1.13 -19.24
N SER A 27 5.55 -0.35 -19.11
CA SER A 27 4.82 0.23 -20.25
C SER A 27 5.75 1.03 -21.16
N GLY A 28 5.57 0.87 -22.48
CA GLY A 28 6.40 1.52 -23.50
C GLY A 28 7.79 0.89 -23.71
N LEU A 29 8.11 -0.24 -23.05
CA LEU A 29 9.26 -1.03 -23.44
C LEU A 29 8.95 -1.78 -24.76
N PRO A 30 9.96 -2.00 -25.63
CA PRO A 30 9.79 -2.78 -26.84
C PRO A 30 9.28 -4.19 -26.51
N ARG A 31 8.36 -4.71 -27.34
CA ARG A 31 7.78 -6.07 -27.14
C ARG A 31 8.85 -7.18 -26.96
N PRO A 32 9.98 -7.21 -27.70
CA PRO A 32 11.04 -8.20 -27.47
C PRO A 32 11.62 -8.14 -26.06
N VAL A 33 11.72 -6.96 -25.46
CA VAL A 33 12.20 -6.76 -24.08
C VAL A 33 11.19 -7.31 -23.06
N LEU A 34 9.89 -7.08 -23.28
CA LEU A 34 8.84 -7.67 -22.46
C LEU A 34 8.83 -9.20 -22.55
N MET A 35 9.09 -9.75 -23.73
CA MET A 35 9.22 -11.19 -23.92
C MET A 35 10.45 -11.74 -23.19
N GLN A 36 11.57 -11.04 -23.19
CA GLN A 36 12.77 -11.42 -22.44
C GLN A 36 12.52 -11.39 -20.93
N LEU A 37 11.79 -10.40 -20.41
CA LEU A 37 11.38 -10.36 -18.99
C LEU A 37 10.44 -11.50 -18.62
N ALA A 38 9.60 -11.94 -19.56
CA ALA A 38 8.67 -13.04 -19.38
C ALA A 38 9.34 -14.42 -19.60
N GLU A 39 10.56 -14.45 -20.11
CA GLU A 39 11.30 -15.68 -20.31
C GLU A 39 11.57 -16.36 -18.98
N ASN A 40 11.33 -17.67 -18.91
CA ASN A 40 11.47 -18.48 -17.69
C ASN A 40 10.57 -18.03 -16.52
N ALA A 41 9.57 -17.18 -16.78
CA ALA A 41 8.55 -16.90 -15.78
C ALA A 41 7.60 -18.09 -15.66
N TRP A 42 7.11 -18.34 -14.45
CA TRP A 42 6.09 -19.36 -14.26
C TRP A 42 4.91 -18.83 -13.45
N HIS A 43 3.76 -19.37 -13.78
CA HIS A 43 2.47 -19.05 -13.22
C HIS A 43 2.19 -19.99 -12.05
N GLN A 44 1.76 -19.45 -10.92
CA GLN A 44 1.47 -20.22 -9.72
C GLN A 44 0.20 -19.70 -9.05
N THR A 45 -0.67 -20.62 -8.67
CA THR A 45 -1.82 -20.34 -7.81
C THR A 45 -1.53 -20.91 -6.42
N LEU A 46 -1.79 -20.11 -5.40
CA LEU A 46 -1.56 -20.39 -3.99
C LEU A 46 -2.90 -20.43 -3.27
N ASN A 47 -3.05 -21.36 -2.34
CA ASN A 47 -4.19 -21.39 -1.42
C ASN A 47 -4.02 -20.31 -0.32
N ALA A 48 -5.12 -19.97 0.35
CA ALA A 48 -5.09 -19.03 1.48
C ALA A 48 -4.04 -19.44 2.52
N GLY A 49 -3.20 -18.48 2.93
CA GLY A 49 -2.13 -18.68 3.90
C GLY A 49 -0.87 -19.39 3.39
N GLU A 50 -0.86 -19.89 2.14
CA GLU A 50 0.29 -20.59 1.57
C GLU A 50 1.46 -19.64 1.36
N SER A 51 2.66 -20.03 1.82
CA SER A 51 3.88 -19.23 1.71
C SER A 51 4.48 -19.29 0.31
N VAL A 52 5.05 -18.17 -0.15
CA VAL A 52 5.76 -18.04 -1.43
C VAL A 52 7.27 -18.11 -1.23
N PHE A 53 7.78 -17.37 -0.27
CA PHE A 53 9.18 -17.35 0.18
C PHE A 53 9.25 -16.89 1.64
N HIS A 54 10.37 -17.18 2.29
CA HIS A 54 10.61 -16.80 3.68
C HIS A 54 11.68 -15.69 3.79
N GLU A 55 11.64 -14.96 4.89
CA GLU A 55 12.70 -14.02 5.25
C GLU A 55 14.04 -14.73 5.29
N GLY A 56 15.07 -14.15 4.63
CA GLY A 56 16.39 -14.73 4.54
C GLY A 56 16.62 -15.68 3.34
N ASP A 57 15.58 -16.12 2.64
CA ASP A 57 15.74 -16.90 1.40
C ASP A 57 16.46 -16.07 0.33
N ALA A 58 17.13 -16.75 -0.62
CA ALA A 58 17.79 -16.08 -1.75
C ALA A 58 16.76 -15.38 -2.65
N ALA A 59 16.93 -14.06 -2.83
CA ALA A 59 16.03 -13.24 -3.64
C ALA A 59 16.38 -13.38 -5.14
N THR A 60 16.00 -14.51 -5.72
CA THR A 60 16.26 -14.82 -7.13
C THR A 60 15.13 -14.38 -8.05
N HIS A 61 13.92 -14.19 -7.53
CA HIS A 61 12.73 -13.86 -8.28
C HIS A 61 11.97 -12.69 -7.64
N TYR A 62 11.24 -11.96 -8.46
CA TYR A 62 10.22 -11.02 -8.03
C TYR A 62 8.85 -11.49 -8.54
N LEU A 63 7.78 -10.96 -7.98
CA LEU A 63 6.43 -11.43 -8.24
C LEU A 63 5.59 -10.34 -8.89
N LEU A 64 4.70 -10.73 -9.79
CA LEU A 64 3.59 -9.91 -10.26
C LEU A 64 2.29 -10.60 -9.82
N VAL A 65 1.49 -9.92 -9.04
CA VAL A 65 0.18 -10.42 -8.60
C VAL A 65 -0.81 -10.28 -9.75
N GLU A 66 -1.40 -11.40 -10.18
CA GLU A 66 -2.43 -11.42 -11.21
C GLU A 66 -3.83 -11.29 -10.59
N SER A 67 -4.10 -12.05 -9.53
CA SER A 67 -5.37 -12.01 -8.82
C SER A 67 -5.20 -12.33 -7.33
N GLY A 68 -6.16 -11.94 -6.51
CA GLY A 68 -6.13 -12.15 -5.06
C GLY A 68 -5.27 -11.10 -4.33
N GLN A 69 -4.87 -11.42 -3.10
CA GLN A 69 -4.04 -10.55 -2.25
C GLN A 69 -2.85 -11.32 -1.69
N LEU A 70 -1.65 -10.83 -1.96
CA LEU A 70 -0.40 -11.33 -1.40
C LEU A 70 0.00 -10.46 -0.20
N GLU A 71 0.39 -11.07 0.90
CA GLU A 71 0.79 -10.39 2.12
C GLU A 71 2.29 -10.53 2.35
N MET A 72 2.95 -9.41 2.71
CA MET A 72 4.29 -9.43 3.26
C MET A 72 4.17 -9.46 4.78
N VAL A 73 4.82 -10.43 5.38
CA VAL A 73 4.72 -10.70 6.81
C VAL A 73 6.10 -10.74 7.46
N ARG A 74 6.14 -10.33 8.71
CA ARG A 74 7.32 -10.46 9.57
C ARG A 74 6.90 -11.09 10.89
N PHE A 75 7.75 -11.97 11.41
CA PHE A 75 7.57 -12.57 12.73
C PHE A 75 8.34 -11.74 13.76
N SER A 76 7.70 -11.46 14.91
CA SER A 76 8.38 -10.90 16.07
C SER A 76 9.30 -11.94 16.72
N GLN A 77 10.16 -11.52 17.64
CA GLN A 77 10.98 -12.45 18.44
C GLN A 77 10.13 -13.41 19.30
N GLU A 78 8.90 -13.01 19.60
CA GLU A 78 7.92 -13.81 20.36
C GLU A 78 7.12 -14.77 19.46
N GLY A 79 7.38 -14.75 18.15
CA GLY A 79 6.70 -15.60 17.17
C GLY A 79 5.38 -15.04 16.64
N ASP A 80 4.97 -13.85 17.09
CA ASP A 80 3.77 -13.20 16.58
C ASP A 80 3.95 -12.73 15.14
N GLU A 81 2.98 -13.06 14.31
CA GLU A 81 2.96 -12.68 12.91
C GLU A 81 2.34 -11.28 12.72
N HIS A 82 3.08 -10.41 12.04
CA HIS A 82 2.61 -9.08 11.67
C HIS A 82 2.55 -8.92 10.15
N VAL A 83 1.36 -8.65 9.62
CA VAL A 83 1.19 -8.25 8.22
C VAL A 83 1.73 -6.83 8.06
N PHE A 84 2.84 -6.72 7.34
CA PHE A 84 3.50 -5.45 7.07
C PHE A 84 2.81 -4.68 5.93
N GLN A 85 2.44 -5.38 4.86
CA GLN A 85 1.78 -4.81 3.68
C GLN A 85 1.06 -5.89 2.89
N SER A 86 -0.10 -5.54 2.29
CA SER A 86 -0.83 -6.37 1.35
C SER A 86 -0.73 -5.81 -0.07
N PHE A 87 -0.63 -6.69 -1.06
CA PHE A 87 -0.46 -6.38 -2.47
C PHE A 87 -1.58 -7.05 -3.27
N GLY A 88 -2.37 -6.24 -3.95
CA GLY A 88 -3.45 -6.69 -4.84
C GLY A 88 -2.99 -6.89 -6.30
N PRO A 89 -3.94 -7.14 -7.20
CA PRO A 89 -3.66 -7.34 -8.63
C PRO A 89 -2.85 -6.21 -9.24
N ASN A 90 -2.02 -6.55 -10.21
CA ASN A 90 -1.09 -5.65 -10.90
C ASN A 90 -0.03 -5.02 -9.99
N SER A 91 0.25 -5.61 -8.83
CA SER A 91 1.33 -5.18 -7.94
C SER A 91 2.60 -6.00 -8.17
N LEU A 92 3.76 -5.32 -8.17
CA LEU A 92 5.06 -5.98 -8.08
C LEU A 92 5.46 -6.14 -6.62
N VAL A 93 5.98 -7.31 -6.30
CA VAL A 93 6.41 -7.68 -4.94
C VAL A 93 7.84 -8.22 -4.98
N ALA A 94 8.64 -7.80 -4.02
CA ALA A 94 10.04 -8.17 -3.86
C ALA A 94 10.99 -7.71 -4.98
N GLU A 95 10.57 -6.85 -5.91
CA GLU A 95 11.43 -6.30 -6.95
C GLU A 95 12.62 -5.52 -6.37
N ALA A 96 12.44 -4.88 -5.22
CA ALA A 96 13.53 -4.18 -4.53
C ALA A 96 14.59 -5.12 -3.96
N ALA A 97 14.19 -6.31 -3.49
CA ALA A 97 15.10 -7.29 -2.91
C ALA A 97 16.14 -7.79 -3.93
N ILE A 98 15.77 -7.80 -5.22
CA ILE A 98 16.67 -8.16 -6.33
C ILE A 98 17.91 -7.25 -6.39
N PHE A 99 17.80 -5.99 -5.96
CA PHE A 99 18.88 -4.99 -6.00
C PHE A 99 19.60 -4.81 -4.65
N MET A 100 19.16 -5.50 -3.60
CA MET A 100 19.85 -5.45 -2.31
C MET A 100 21.20 -6.20 -2.35
N GLN A 101 22.22 -5.65 -1.71
CA GLN A 101 23.58 -6.23 -1.70
C GLN A 101 23.62 -7.64 -1.10
N HIS A 102 22.81 -7.90 -0.07
CA HIS A 102 22.77 -9.21 0.59
C HIS A 102 22.03 -10.29 -0.22
N GLY A 103 21.29 -9.91 -1.29
CA GLY A 103 20.61 -10.84 -2.20
C GLY A 103 19.57 -11.75 -1.54
N ARG A 104 18.94 -11.31 -0.43
CA ARG A 104 17.96 -12.10 0.32
C ARG A 104 16.66 -11.34 0.50
N TYR A 105 15.55 -12.07 0.62
CA TYR A 105 14.25 -11.45 0.94
C TYR A 105 14.27 -10.90 2.38
N PRO A 106 13.91 -9.63 2.58
CA PRO A 106 13.92 -9.00 3.91
C PRO A 106 12.71 -9.34 4.78
N MET A 107 11.72 -10.03 4.23
CA MET A 107 10.47 -10.44 4.87
C MET A 107 9.93 -11.68 4.18
N SER A 108 9.04 -12.42 4.86
CA SER A 108 8.30 -13.54 4.28
C SER A 108 7.10 -13.03 3.46
N SER A 109 6.61 -13.86 2.54
CA SER A 109 5.41 -13.58 1.74
C SER A 109 4.50 -14.79 1.72
N ARG A 110 3.18 -14.55 1.83
CA ARG A 110 2.14 -15.58 1.75
C ARG A 110 0.89 -15.07 1.03
N ALA A 111 0.04 -16.00 0.62
CA ALA A 111 -1.32 -15.69 0.21
C ALA A 111 -2.13 -15.16 1.40
N GLY A 112 -3.00 -14.18 1.17
CA GLY A 112 -3.89 -13.63 2.19
C GLY A 112 -5.04 -14.60 2.56
N SER A 113 -6.20 -14.05 2.87
CA SER A 113 -7.38 -14.83 3.29
C SER A 113 -8.07 -15.64 2.19
N GLY A 114 -7.63 -15.52 0.94
CA GLY A 114 -8.17 -16.23 -0.22
C GLY A 114 -7.07 -16.70 -1.16
N PRO A 115 -7.42 -17.41 -2.24
CA PRO A 115 -6.46 -17.86 -3.24
C PRO A 115 -5.82 -16.67 -3.96
N VAL A 116 -4.55 -16.83 -4.31
CA VAL A 116 -3.75 -15.81 -4.99
C VAL A 116 -3.08 -16.43 -6.21
N THR A 117 -3.17 -15.75 -7.34
CA THR A 117 -2.46 -16.14 -8.56
C THR A 117 -1.34 -15.14 -8.81
N ILE A 118 -0.14 -15.64 -9.03
CA ILE A 118 1.07 -14.85 -9.23
C ILE A 118 1.87 -15.35 -10.45
N TRP A 119 2.62 -14.42 -11.01
CA TRP A 119 3.75 -14.73 -11.89
C TRP A 119 5.05 -14.55 -11.12
N ARG A 120 5.94 -15.54 -11.19
CA ARG A 120 7.31 -15.44 -10.68
C ARG A 120 8.25 -15.12 -11.83
N LEU A 121 8.97 -14.00 -11.73
CA LEU A 121 9.84 -13.48 -12.78
C LEU A 121 11.30 -13.47 -12.32
N SER A 122 12.22 -13.71 -13.25
CA SER A 122 13.65 -13.78 -12.95
C SER A 122 14.24 -12.43 -12.54
N GLY A 123 14.89 -12.40 -11.38
CA GLY A 123 15.64 -11.23 -10.91
C GLY A 123 16.86 -10.93 -11.78
N ILE A 124 17.50 -11.96 -12.35
CA ILE A 124 18.63 -11.81 -13.28
C ILE A 124 18.17 -11.09 -14.55
N SER A 125 17.04 -11.51 -15.14
CA SER A 125 16.47 -10.86 -16.32
C SER A 125 16.10 -9.40 -16.03
N LEU A 126 15.56 -9.10 -14.84
CA LEU A 126 15.24 -7.72 -14.46
C LEU A 126 16.50 -6.84 -14.39
N ARG A 127 17.58 -7.32 -13.77
CA ARG A 127 18.86 -6.59 -13.70
C ARG A 127 19.43 -6.33 -15.09
N ALA A 128 19.55 -7.38 -15.91
CA ALA A 128 20.06 -7.26 -17.28
C ALA A 128 19.21 -6.29 -18.13
N THR A 129 17.89 -6.32 -17.95
CA THR A 129 17.00 -5.39 -18.64
C THR A 129 17.19 -3.93 -18.15
N CYS A 130 17.43 -3.71 -16.86
CA CYS A 130 17.73 -2.37 -16.33
C CYS A 130 19.06 -1.82 -16.88
N GLU A 131 20.07 -2.68 -17.06
CA GLU A 131 21.36 -2.31 -17.64
C GLU A 131 21.25 -1.97 -19.14
N ALA A 132 20.50 -2.79 -19.89
CA ALA A 132 20.30 -2.60 -21.33
C ALA A 132 19.32 -1.45 -21.66
N HIS A 133 18.39 -1.14 -20.74
CA HIS A 133 17.35 -0.12 -20.92
C HIS A 133 17.34 0.86 -19.75
N PRO A 134 18.25 1.85 -19.70
CA PRO A 134 18.36 2.83 -18.62
C PRO A 134 17.04 3.55 -18.24
N PRO A 135 16.09 3.83 -19.17
CA PRO A 135 14.80 4.37 -18.78
C PRO A 135 13.99 3.51 -17.82
N LEU A 136 14.15 2.18 -17.86
CA LEU A 136 13.52 1.27 -16.89
C LEU A 136 14.14 1.46 -15.51
N ALA A 137 15.47 1.47 -15.42
CA ALA A 137 16.18 1.72 -14.17
C ALA A 137 15.81 3.08 -13.55
N THR A 138 15.70 4.12 -14.36
CA THR A 138 15.25 5.45 -13.92
C THR A 138 13.82 5.40 -13.35
N ARG A 139 12.88 4.71 -14.00
CA ARG A 139 11.51 4.53 -13.47
C ARG A 139 11.48 3.73 -12.17
N MET A 140 12.32 2.71 -12.04
CA MET A 140 12.46 1.97 -10.78
C MET A 140 12.99 2.86 -9.66
N LEU A 141 14.03 3.65 -9.93
CA LEU A 141 14.60 4.59 -8.96
C LEU A 141 13.56 5.63 -8.52
N GLN A 142 12.81 6.21 -9.45
CA GLN A 142 11.72 7.13 -9.14
C GLN A 142 10.65 6.48 -8.23
N ARG A 143 10.27 5.24 -8.53
CA ARG A 143 9.30 4.48 -7.74
C ARG A 143 9.81 4.21 -6.32
N PHE A 144 11.07 3.80 -6.18
CA PHE A 144 11.68 3.56 -4.87
C PHE A 144 11.87 4.85 -4.07
N SER A 145 12.32 5.93 -4.71
CA SER A 145 12.44 7.25 -4.09
C SER A 145 11.09 7.76 -3.58
N GLN A 146 10.04 7.56 -4.34
CA GLN A 146 8.68 7.96 -3.96
C GLN A 146 8.17 7.14 -2.77
N ARG A 147 8.39 5.81 -2.78
CA ARG A 147 8.07 4.94 -1.64
C ARG A 147 8.85 5.33 -0.38
N LEU A 148 10.15 5.60 -0.51
CA LEU A 148 10.99 6.04 0.60
C LEU A 148 10.49 7.37 1.17
N TYR A 149 10.23 8.36 0.32
CA TYR A 149 9.69 9.66 0.72
C TYR A 149 8.38 9.51 1.51
N HIS A 150 7.45 8.67 1.03
CA HIS A 150 6.21 8.40 1.76
C HIS A 150 6.47 7.75 3.13
N ARG A 151 7.41 6.80 3.23
CA ARG A 151 7.74 6.16 4.50
C ARG A 151 8.42 7.11 5.49
N VAL A 152 9.32 7.96 5.01
CA VAL A 152 9.96 8.99 5.86
C VAL A 152 8.91 9.95 6.41
N ASN A 153 8.02 10.47 5.57
CA ASN A 153 6.94 11.36 6.01
C ASN A 153 5.97 10.67 6.98
N GLU A 154 5.68 9.38 6.77
CA GLU A 154 4.85 8.59 7.69
C GLU A 154 5.50 8.48 9.07
N VAL A 155 6.79 8.18 9.12
CA VAL A 155 7.56 8.13 10.38
C VAL A 155 7.61 9.50 11.05
N GLU A 156 7.93 10.56 10.30
CA GLU A 156 7.94 11.93 10.82
C GLU A 156 6.57 12.31 11.39
N TRP A 157 5.50 12.02 10.65
CA TRP A 157 4.13 12.25 11.12
C TRP A 157 3.82 11.51 12.42
N LEU A 158 4.18 10.23 12.52
CA LEU A 158 3.95 9.41 13.71
C LEU A 158 4.76 9.89 14.92
N THR A 159 5.93 10.46 14.70
CA THR A 159 6.81 10.93 15.79
C THR A 159 6.56 12.37 16.20
N SER A 160 6.19 13.25 15.26
CA SER A 160 6.02 14.69 15.51
C SER A 160 4.59 15.09 15.90
N SER A 161 3.56 14.30 15.54
CA SER A 161 2.16 14.63 15.81
C SER A 161 1.60 13.95 17.05
N THR A 162 0.72 14.65 17.76
CA THR A 162 -0.02 14.08 18.90
C THR A 162 -1.07 13.07 18.42
N ALA A 163 -1.46 12.14 19.28
CA ALA A 163 -2.55 11.20 19.01
C ALA A 163 -3.85 11.89 18.55
N GLN A 164 -4.15 13.06 19.14
CA GLN A 164 -5.32 13.86 18.79
C GLN A 164 -5.20 14.47 17.39
N GLN A 165 -4.02 14.95 17.01
CA GLN A 165 -3.76 15.48 15.66
C GLN A 165 -3.86 14.39 14.61
N ARG A 166 -3.32 13.20 14.89
CA ARG A 166 -3.41 12.04 13.97
C ARG A 166 -4.86 11.59 13.75
N LEU A 167 -5.64 11.53 14.83
CA LEU A 167 -7.07 11.22 14.73
C LEU A 167 -7.82 12.28 13.93
N ALA A 168 -7.55 13.58 14.15
CA ALA A 168 -8.17 14.67 13.42
C ALA A 168 -7.88 14.59 11.91
N ALA A 169 -6.63 14.36 11.54
CA ALA A 169 -6.25 14.19 10.13
C ALA A 169 -6.94 12.99 9.48
N TYR A 170 -7.08 11.88 10.21
CA TYR A 170 -7.81 10.70 9.74
C TYR A 170 -9.28 11.02 9.45
N PHE A 171 -9.96 11.73 10.34
CA PHE A 171 -11.33 12.17 10.13
C PHE A 171 -11.46 13.13 8.94
N VAL A 172 -10.52 14.07 8.77
CA VAL A 172 -10.48 14.99 7.61
C VAL A 172 -10.29 14.21 6.30
N ALA A 173 -9.43 13.18 6.29
CA ALA A 173 -9.21 12.34 5.12
C ALA A 173 -10.47 11.54 4.74
N LEU A 174 -11.14 10.93 5.72
CA LEU A 174 -12.40 10.24 5.51
C LEU A 174 -13.49 11.18 5.00
N ARG A 175 -13.61 12.38 5.57
CA ARG A 175 -14.57 13.39 5.14
C ARG A 175 -14.42 13.77 3.66
N LYS A 176 -13.20 13.91 3.18
CA LYS A 176 -12.93 14.20 1.76
C LYS A 176 -13.44 13.11 0.82
N GLN A 177 -13.53 11.88 1.30
CA GLN A 177 -13.95 10.72 0.50
C GLN A 177 -15.44 10.39 0.65
N GLN A 178 -16.01 10.59 1.86
CA GLN A 178 -17.32 10.07 2.24
C GLN A 178 -18.32 11.18 2.59
N GLY A 179 -17.89 12.44 2.69
CA GLY A 179 -18.73 13.54 3.19
C GLY A 179 -18.75 13.59 4.73
N ASP A 180 -19.83 14.11 5.30
CA ASP A 180 -19.94 14.31 6.76
C ASP A 180 -20.35 13.02 7.51
N GLU A 181 -20.88 12.02 6.81
CA GLU A 181 -21.17 10.69 7.35
C GLU A 181 -19.97 9.78 7.08
N LEU A 182 -19.24 9.47 8.15
CA LEU A 182 -17.98 8.73 8.07
C LEU A 182 -18.19 7.27 8.49
N ASN A 183 -17.70 6.35 7.68
CA ASN A 183 -17.66 4.95 8.02
C ASN A 183 -16.20 4.48 8.08
N PHE A 184 -15.76 3.99 9.22
CA PHE A 184 -14.42 3.41 9.33
C PHE A 184 -14.36 2.14 8.50
N PRO A 185 -13.47 2.07 7.49
CA PRO A 185 -13.37 0.91 6.60
C PRO A 185 -12.94 -0.36 7.36
N GLN A 186 -12.31 -0.19 8.51
CA GLN A 186 -11.74 -1.26 9.30
C GLN A 186 -12.18 -1.17 10.78
N SER A 187 -11.83 -2.18 11.59
CA SER A 187 -12.12 -2.17 13.03
C SER A 187 -11.38 -1.03 13.74
N GLN A 188 -11.92 -0.55 14.87
CA GLN A 188 -11.25 0.48 15.69
C GLN A 188 -9.84 0.05 16.13
N ARG A 189 -9.61 -1.23 16.37
CA ARG A 189 -8.28 -1.77 16.68
C ARG A 189 -7.30 -1.53 15.52
N HIS A 190 -7.75 -1.75 14.31
CA HIS A 190 -6.94 -1.52 13.11
C HIS A 190 -6.70 -0.02 12.85
N VAL A 191 -7.73 0.82 13.05
CA VAL A 191 -7.59 2.29 12.97
C VAL A 191 -6.58 2.77 14.03
N ALA A 192 -6.64 2.26 15.26
CA ALA A 192 -5.68 2.59 16.30
C ALA A 192 -4.24 2.23 15.89
N ALA A 193 -4.04 1.03 15.34
CA ALA A 193 -2.74 0.60 14.83
C ALA A 193 -2.25 1.50 13.69
N GLN A 194 -3.11 1.85 12.74
CA GLN A 194 -2.80 2.77 11.64
C GLN A 194 -2.41 4.17 12.13
N LEU A 195 -3.00 4.63 13.21
CA LEU A 195 -2.68 5.91 13.85
C LEU A 195 -1.46 5.83 14.80
N GLY A 196 -0.87 4.64 14.98
CA GLY A 196 0.24 4.44 15.91
C GLY A 196 -0.12 4.75 17.37
N ILE A 197 -1.36 4.41 17.79
CA ILE A 197 -1.85 4.62 19.16
C ILE A 197 -2.48 3.33 19.71
N ARG A 198 -2.56 3.23 21.03
CA ARG A 198 -3.25 2.10 21.66
C ARG A 198 -4.77 2.21 21.45
N PRO A 199 -5.51 1.08 21.31
CA PRO A 199 -6.97 1.09 21.17
C PRO A 199 -7.70 1.86 22.31
N GLU A 200 -7.18 1.77 23.53
CA GLU A 200 -7.72 2.49 24.69
C GLU A 200 -7.58 4.01 24.51
N THR A 201 -6.45 4.47 23.96
CA THR A 201 -6.21 5.89 23.65
C THR A 201 -7.18 6.37 22.58
N LEU A 202 -7.41 5.57 21.52
CA LEU A 202 -8.39 5.89 20.48
C LEU A 202 -9.79 6.04 21.09
N ASN A 203 -10.23 5.05 21.89
CA ASN A 203 -11.54 5.08 22.53
C ASN A 203 -11.73 6.30 23.42
N ARG A 204 -10.72 6.67 24.21
CA ARG A 204 -10.74 7.86 25.05
C ARG A 204 -10.86 9.14 24.22
N LEU A 205 -10.13 9.26 23.12
CA LEU A 205 -10.22 10.41 22.23
C LEU A 205 -11.59 10.52 21.56
N LEU A 206 -12.14 9.41 21.08
CA LEU A 206 -13.48 9.38 20.48
C LEU A 206 -14.56 9.79 21.49
N ALA A 207 -14.48 9.30 22.72
CA ALA A 207 -15.39 9.67 23.81
C ALA A 207 -15.28 11.17 24.17
N ASP A 208 -14.07 11.72 24.29
CA ASP A 208 -13.85 13.15 24.51
C ASP A 208 -14.46 14.00 23.39
N TRP A 209 -14.28 13.60 22.13
CA TRP A 209 -14.84 14.32 20.98
C TRP A 209 -16.37 14.23 20.91
N GLN A 210 -16.96 13.09 21.31
CA GLN A 210 -18.42 12.97 21.48
C GLN A 210 -18.95 13.86 22.59
N GLN A 211 -18.28 13.88 23.74
CA GLN A 211 -18.66 14.73 24.88
C GLN A 211 -18.61 16.22 24.51
N ARG A 212 -17.63 16.64 23.70
CA ARG A 212 -17.52 18.00 23.16
C ARG A 212 -18.50 18.29 22.02
N GLY A 213 -19.26 17.30 21.57
CA GLY A 213 -20.22 17.45 20.47
C GLY A 213 -19.56 17.65 19.09
N TRP A 214 -18.29 17.30 18.93
CA TRP A 214 -17.60 17.41 17.64
C TRP A 214 -17.93 16.28 16.69
N ILE A 215 -18.23 15.10 17.22
CA ILE A 215 -18.67 13.92 16.50
C ILE A 215 -19.85 13.27 17.19
N THR A 216 -20.68 12.57 16.43
CA THR A 216 -21.73 11.69 16.94
C THR A 216 -21.61 10.33 16.26
N GLY A 217 -22.02 9.26 16.93
CA GLY A 217 -21.97 7.92 16.37
C GLY A 217 -21.36 6.89 17.31
N SER A 218 -21.13 5.70 16.81
CA SER A 218 -20.51 4.61 17.57
C SER A 218 -19.87 3.56 16.67
N ARG A 219 -18.96 2.78 17.22
CA ARG A 219 -18.27 1.68 16.55
C ARG A 219 -17.60 2.14 15.25
N ARG A 220 -18.24 1.94 14.10
CA ARG A 220 -17.68 2.23 12.78
C ARG A 220 -18.34 3.41 12.07
N LYS A 221 -19.52 3.86 12.53
CA LYS A 221 -20.29 4.94 11.94
C LYS A 221 -20.17 6.20 12.76
N TRP A 222 -19.72 7.28 12.13
CA TRP A 222 -19.47 8.57 12.77
C TRP A 222 -20.01 9.69 11.90
N THR A 223 -20.56 10.73 12.52
CA THR A 223 -21.01 11.94 11.84
C THR A 223 -20.27 13.12 12.45
N LEU A 224 -19.69 13.95 11.60
CA LEU A 224 -19.10 15.21 12.05
C LEU A 224 -20.19 16.22 12.34
N ALA A 225 -20.08 16.91 13.49
CA ALA A 225 -20.98 18.02 13.78
C ALA A 225 -20.75 19.15 12.77
N THR A 226 -21.75 19.38 11.93
CA THR A 226 -21.78 20.53 11.04
C THR A 226 -21.89 21.79 11.93
N ARG A 227 -21.04 22.79 11.71
CA ARG A 227 -21.17 24.09 12.40
C ARG A 227 -22.51 24.72 12.00
N THR A 228 -23.57 24.35 12.67
CA THR A 228 -24.77 25.20 12.66
C THR A 228 -24.39 26.42 13.49
N ALA A 229 -24.48 27.61 12.90
CA ALA A 229 -24.19 28.88 13.56
C ALA A 229 -24.93 28.94 14.88
N CYS A 230 -24.22 29.02 16.00
CA CYS A 230 -24.83 29.35 17.29
C CYS A 230 -25.52 30.70 17.17
N PRO A 231 -26.82 30.81 17.51
CA PRO A 231 -27.52 32.09 17.44
C PRO A 231 -27.18 33.05 18.59
N ASN A 232 -26.19 32.80 19.42
CA ASN A 232 -25.80 33.73 20.48
C ASN A 232 -24.27 33.91 20.52
N GLY A 233 -23.86 35.08 20.03
CA GLY A 233 -22.48 35.55 20.04
C GLY A 233 -21.91 35.67 21.45
N ARG A 234 -21.03 34.75 21.80
CA ARG A 234 -19.84 35.02 22.63
C ARG A 234 -18.76 34.07 22.19
N GLY A 235 -17.71 34.65 21.60
CA GLY A 235 -16.66 33.92 20.93
C GLY A 235 -15.82 33.07 21.87
N THR A 236 -15.72 31.82 21.51
CA THR A 236 -14.53 31.03 21.79
C THR A 236 -14.12 30.46 20.46
N ARG A 237 -13.05 30.99 19.86
CA ARG A 237 -12.45 30.51 18.62
C ARG A 237 -12.05 29.04 18.79
N ALA A 238 -12.83 28.13 18.23
CA ALA A 238 -12.42 26.76 18.06
C ALA A 238 -11.43 26.69 16.87
N THR A 239 -10.15 26.95 17.17
CA THR A 239 -9.02 26.96 16.22
C THR A 239 -8.44 25.55 16.04
N VAL A 240 -9.23 24.47 16.06
CA VAL A 240 -8.69 23.11 16.07
C VAL A 240 -8.84 22.36 14.73
N LEU A 241 -9.64 22.85 13.79
CA LEU A 241 -9.83 22.17 12.50
C LEU A 241 -9.42 22.96 11.26
N SER A 242 -8.94 24.20 11.39
CA SER A 242 -8.27 24.90 10.31
C SER A 242 -6.79 25.06 10.68
N GLY A 243 -5.97 24.15 10.21
CA GLY A 243 -4.52 24.30 10.21
C GLY A 243 -4.14 25.46 9.30
N ASN A 244 -4.15 26.68 9.85
CA ASN A 244 -3.42 27.78 9.26
C ASN A 244 -1.93 27.53 9.55
N HIS A 245 -1.25 26.93 8.58
CA HIS A 245 0.17 27.15 8.44
C HIS A 245 0.37 28.60 7.97
N GLU A 246 0.85 29.45 8.87
CA GLU A 246 1.49 30.70 8.47
C GLU A 246 2.64 30.36 7.50
N THR A 247 2.49 30.90 6.30
CA THR A 247 3.42 30.81 5.21
C THR A 247 4.69 31.55 5.54
N THR A 248 5.76 30.82 5.85
CA THR A 248 7.11 31.29 5.54
C THR A 248 7.47 30.77 4.15
N ARG A 249 7.76 31.69 3.26
CA ARG A 249 8.10 31.57 1.84
C ARG A 249 9.08 30.43 1.57
N ALA A 250 8.64 29.30 1.01
CA ALA A 250 9.40 28.49 0.04
C ALA A 250 8.56 27.25 -0.37
N GLY A 251 8.24 27.13 -1.66
CA GLY A 251 7.88 25.86 -2.28
C GLY A 251 6.43 25.39 -2.10
N ARG A 252 5.63 25.43 -3.16
CA ARG A 252 4.31 24.79 -3.23
C ARG A 252 4.43 23.30 -2.87
N ILE A 253 4.01 22.93 -1.69
CA ILE A 253 3.79 21.54 -1.29
C ILE A 253 2.31 21.24 -1.55
N SER A 254 2.08 20.39 -2.55
CA SER A 254 0.77 19.78 -2.80
C SER A 254 0.35 18.96 -1.57
N PRO A 255 -0.88 19.03 -1.07
CA PRO A 255 -1.31 18.29 0.12
C PRO A 255 -1.70 16.86 -0.27
N SER A 256 -0.73 16.01 -0.57
CA SER A 256 -0.89 14.56 -0.59
C SER A 256 -0.35 14.00 0.72
N GLY A 257 -1.16 14.07 1.78
CA GLY A 257 -0.87 13.44 3.06
C GLY A 257 -0.88 11.91 2.94
N PRO A 258 -0.26 11.20 3.89
CA PRO A 258 0.07 9.78 3.81
C PRO A 258 -1.10 8.79 3.93
N PHE A 259 -2.35 9.24 3.84
CA PHE A 259 -3.52 8.39 3.95
C PHE A 259 -4.16 8.14 2.57
N LEU A 260 -3.52 7.28 1.77
CA LEU A 260 -4.20 6.61 0.65
C LEU A 260 -4.90 5.36 1.22
N VAL A 261 -6.19 5.50 1.48
CA VAL A 261 -7.07 4.32 1.60
C VAL A 261 -7.11 3.66 0.21
N PRO A 262 -6.91 2.33 0.08
CA PRO A 262 -7.05 1.63 -1.19
C PRO A 262 -8.44 1.95 -1.78
N ARG A 263 -8.48 2.43 -3.01
CA ARG A 263 -9.73 2.56 -3.75
C ARG A 263 -10.16 1.15 -4.14
N ASP A 264 -11.29 0.70 -3.64
CA ASP A 264 -12.02 -0.37 -4.28
C ASP A 264 -12.45 0.11 -5.69
N PRO A 265 -12.32 -0.73 -6.73
CA PRO A 265 -12.82 -0.39 -8.04
C PRO A 265 -14.35 -0.20 -7.97
N PRO A 266 -14.94 0.69 -8.79
CA PRO A 266 -16.37 0.86 -8.81
C PRO A 266 -17.01 -0.45 -9.26
N GLY A 267 -17.75 -1.09 -8.34
CA GLY A 267 -18.62 -2.20 -8.66
C GLY A 267 -19.74 -1.73 -9.60
N ARG A 268 -19.98 -2.52 -10.62
CA ARG A 268 -21.25 -2.49 -11.35
C ARG A 268 -22.37 -3.01 -10.46
#